data_c4d56934502f283982bd1c2ebe51f009
#
_entry.id   c4d56934502f283982bd1c2ebe51f009
#
_cell.length_a   1.000
_cell.length_b   1.000
_cell.length_c   1.000
_cell.angle_alpha   90.00
_cell.angle_beta   90.00
_cell.angle_gamma   90.00
#
_symmetry.space_group_name_H-M   'P 1'
#
loop_
_entity.id
_entity.type
_entity.pdbx_description
1 polymer ?
#
loop_
_entity_poly.entity_id
_entity_poly.type
_entity_poly.pdbx_seq_one_letter_code
_entity_poly.pdbx_strand_id
1 'polypeptide(L)'
;MIGVVFVRRLREGKTYDDFRDAWYPDEGFGVPARVLAGATLDDPRTIVTIGFVDADPSDLEHLGARIAAAEATRHDRIDAVIESTEVRTFFVVDGDHDFQAAPHPVEGGARGYPWVTPAR
;
A
#
# COMPACT_ATOMS: atom_id res chain seq x y z
N MET A 1 -3.66 -1.50 13.03
CA MET A 1 -3.44 -0.89 11.68
C MET A 1 -2.03 -1.20 11.22
N ILE A 2 -1.92 -1.76 10.05
CA ILE A 2 -0.64 -2.09 9.43
C ILE A 2 -0.43 -1.15 8.25
N GLY A 3 0.74 -0.54 8.18
CA GLY A 3 1.17 0.21 7.02
C GLY A 3 2.08 -0.63 6.13
N VAL A 4 2.01 -0.39 4.84
CA VAL A 4 2.80 -1.10 3.83
C VAL A 4 3.40 -0.08 2.88
N VAL A 5 4.70 -0.11 2.72
CA VAL A 5 5.39 0.79 1.78
C VAL A 5 6.16 -0.02 0.76
N PHE A 6 5.91 0.28 -0.50
CA PHE A 6 6.70 -0.22 -1.62
C PHE A 6 7.25 0.95 -2.42
N VAL A 7 8.50 0.83 -2.81
CA VAL A 7 9.10 1.72 -3.81
C VAL A 7 9.59 0.82 -4.94
N ARG A 8 9.07 1.04 -6.13
CA ARG A 8 9.36 0.22 -7.30
C ARG A 8 9.84 1.11 -8.44
N ARG A 9 10.74 0.57 -9.25
CA ARG A 9 11.20 1.26 -10.45
C ARG A 9 10.56 0.64 -11.68
N LEU A 10 9.93 1.46 -12.51
CA LEU A 10 9.35 1.02 -13.78
C LEU A 10 10.43 0.67 -14.79
N ARG A 11 10.13 -0.30 -15.65
CA ARG A 11 10.93 -0.55 -16.84
C ARG A 11 10.89 0.67 -17.75
N GLU A 12 11.94 0.86 -18.53
CA GLU A 12 12.00 1.94 -19.50
C GLU A 12 10.80 1.88 -20.44
N GLY A 13 10.18 3.03 -20.71
CA GLY A 13 8.99 3.15 -21.55
C GLY A 13 7.66 2.85 -20.86
N LYS A 14 7.67 2.39 -19.60
CA LYS A 14 6.46 2.16 -18.83
C LYS A 14 6.06 3.39 -18.05
N THR A 15 4.75 3.56 -17.87
CA THR A 15 4.17 4.71 -17.18
C THR A 15 3.48 4.28 -15.89
N TYR A 16 3.09 5.26 -15.07
CA TYR A 16 2.25 5.00 -13.91
C TYR A 16 0.95 4.28 -14.28
N ASP A 17 0.33 4.63 -15.40
CA ASP A 17 -0.90 3.95 -15.83
C ASP A 17 -0.66 2.47 -16.15
N ASP A 18 0.47 2.15 -16.76
CA ASP A 18 0.88 0.75 -16.99
C ASP A 18 1.05 0.01 -15.67
N PHE A 19 1.68 0.65 -14.68
CA PHE A 19 1.83 0.09 -13.33
C PHE A 19 0.47 -0.13 -12.67
N ARG A 20 -0.38 0.89 -12.67
CA ARG A 20 -1.70 0.81 -12.05
C ARG A 20 -2.51 -0.36 -12.61
N ASP A 21 -2.52 -0.53 -13.92
CA ASP A 21 -3.29 -1.60 -14.57
C ASP A 21 -2.77 -2.99 -14.21
N ALA A 22 -1.46 -3.13 -14.03
CA ALA A 22 -0.85 -4.38 -13.58
C ALA A 22 -1.05 -4.64 -12.09
N TRP A 23 -1.04 -3.58 -11.29
CA TRP A 23 -1.03 -3.63 -9.82
C TRP A 23 -2.41 -3.83 -9.21
N TYR A 24 -3.48 -3.37 -9.86
CA TYR A 24 -4.84 -3.51 -9.34
C TYR A 24 -5.17 -4.98 -9.08
N PRO A 25 -5.62 -5.33 -7.86
CA PRO A 25 -6.10 -6.67 -7.58
C PRO A 25 -7.47 -6.90 -8.20
N ASP A 26 -7.77 -8.14 -8.53
CA ASP A 26 -9.08 -8.51 -9.07
C ASP A 26 -10.17 -8.45 -8.01
N GLU A 27 -9.79 -8.60 -6.74
CA GLU A 27 -10.69 -8.51 -5.58
C GLU A 27 -9.97 -7.90 -4.39
N GLY A 28 -10.74 -7.38 -3.44
CA GLY A 28 -10.20 -6.79 -2.22
C GLY A 28 -9.63 -7.83 -1.26
N PHE A 29 -9.02 -7.33 -0.18
CA PHE A 29 -8.35 -8.16 0.82
C PHE A 29 -9.31 -8.76 1.86
N GLY A 30 -10.60 -8.37 1.83
CA GLY A 30 -11.59 -8.85 2.81
C GLY A 30 -11.54 -8.14 4.17
N VAL A 31 -10.70 -7.13 4.29
CA VAL A 31 -10.60 -6.24 5.45
C VAL A 31 -10.52 -4.80 4.96
N PRO A 32 -10.85 -3.80 5.79
CA PRO A 32 -10.68 -2.41 5.39
C PRO A 32 -9.25 -2.11 5.02
N ALA A 33 -9.04 -1.60 3.82
CA ALA A 33 -7.72 -1.28 3.31
C ALA A 33 -7.80 -0.12 2.33
N ARG A 34 -6.75 0.70 2.31
CA ARG A 34 -6.63 1.79 1.35
C ARG A 34 -5.17 1.97 0.97
N VAL A 35 -4.92 2.25 -0.31
CA VAL A 35 -3.58 2.45 -0.82
C VAL A 35 -3.51 3.77 -1.58
N LEU A 36 -2.50 4.56 -1.27
CA LEU A 36 -2.13 5.75 -2.01
C LEU A 36 -0.96 5.39 -2.94
N ALA A 37 -0.99 5.86 -4.16
CA ALA A 37 0.01 5.53 -5.15
C ALA A 37 0.37 6.74 -6.00
N GLY A 38 1.62 6.84 -6.39
CA GLY A 38 2.07 7.90 -7.27
C GLY A 38 3.53 7.76 -7.66
N ALA A 39 3.93 8.56 -8.65
CA ALA A 39 5.33 8.67 -9.03
C ALA A 39 6.04 9.70 -8.15
N THR A 40 7.34 9.53 -7.94
CA THR A 40 8.12 10.53 -7.22
C THR A 40 8.23 11.82 -8.03
N LEU A 41 8.42 12.94 -7.33
CA LEU A 41 8.47 14.26 -7.95
C LEU A 41 9.65 14.44 -8.90
N ASP A 42 10.75 13.75 -8.63
CA ASP A 42 12.00 13.88 -9.38
C ASP A 42 12.22 12.75 -10.40
N ASP A 43 11.44 11.67 -10.33
CA ASP A 43 11.61 10.53 -11.25
C ASP A 43 10.27 9.86 -11.54
N PRO A 44 9.69 10.07 -12.75
CA PRO A 44 8.42 9.47 -13.10
C PRO A 44 8.46 7.94 -13.22
N ARG A 45 9.64 7.33 -13.23
CA ARG A 45 9.80 5.87 -13.26
C ARG A 45 9.89 5.25 -11.87
N THR A 46 9.94 6.05 -10.82
CA THR A 46 9.91 5.56 -9.44
C THR A 46 8.52 5.71 -8.87
N ILE A 47 7.89 4.58 -8.54
CA ILE A 47 6.52 4.51 -8.03
C ILE A 47 6.54 4.19 -6.54
N VAL A 48 5.83 4.99 -5.78
CA VAL A 48 5.62 4.77 -4.34
C VAL A 48 4.17 4.36 -4.12
N THR A 49 3.97 3.29 -3.38
CA THR A 49 2.65 2.92 -2.85
C THR A 49 2.72 2.87 -1.33
N ILE A 50 1.74 3.48 -0.68
CA ILE A 50 1.59 3.43 0.78
C ILE A 50 0.22 2.88 1.07
N GLY A 51 0.17 1.70 1.66
CA GLY A 51 -1.07 1.03 2.01
C GLY A 51 -1.32 1.04 3.50
N PHE A 52 -2.60 1.07 3.88
CA PHE A 52 -3.04 0.90 5.25
C PHE A 52 -4.10 -0.19 5.29
N VAL A 53 -3.90 -1.16 6.17
CA VAL A 53 -4.78 -2.32 6.34
C VAL A 53 -5.24 -2.37 7.79
N ASP A 54 -6.54 -2.43 8.00
CA ASP A 54 -7.12 -2.56 9.33
C ASP A 54 -7.06 -4.03 9.77
N ALA A 55 -5.89 -4.44 10.24
CA ALA A 55 -5.62 -5.77 10.74
C ALA A 55 -4.58 -5.70 11.85
N ASP A 56 -4.61 -6.67 12.75
CA ASP A 56 -3.55 -6.83 13.75
C ASP A 56 -2.33 -7.51 13.13
N PRO A 57 -1.11 -7.20 13.60
CA PRO A 57 0.09 -7.91 13.15
C PRO A 57 0.00 -9.42 13.31
N SER A 58 -0.72 -9.91 14.34
CA SER A 58 -0.95 -11.33 14.57
C SER A 58 -1.80 -11.99 13.48
N ASP A 59 -2.61 -11.22 12.76
CA ASP A 59 -3.48 -11.72 11.69
C ASP A 59 -2.81 -11.65 10.30
N LEU A 60 -1.64 -11.06 10.21
CA LEU A 60 -0.97 -10.80 8.93
C LEU A 60 -0.66 -12.10 8.18
N GLU A 61 -0.22 -13.14 8.88
CA GLU A 61 0.07 -14.44 8.29
C GLU A 61 -1.20 -15.10 7.72
N HIS A 62 -2.30 -15.05 8.46
CA HIS A 62 -3.59 -15.57 8.01
C HIS A 62 -4.11 -14.82 6.79
N LEU A 63 -4.03 -13.50 6.81
CA LEU A 63 -4.43 -12.67 5.68
C LEU A 63 -3.58 -13.00 4.45
N GLY A 64 -2.27 -13.08 4.61
CA GLY A 64 -1.35 -13.43 3.54
C GLY A 64 -1.64 -14.78 2.92
N ALA A 65 -1.91 -15.80 3.76
CA ALA A 65 -2.26 -17.13 3.28
C ALA A 65 -3.57 -17.14 2.48
N ARG A 66 -4.57 -16.36 2.93
CA ARG A 66 -5.88 -16.29 2.28
C ARG A 66 -5.83 -15.65 0.90
N ILE A 67 -4.95 -14.67 0.69
CA ILE A 67 -4.84 -13.93 -0.58
C ILE A 67 -3.65 -14.39 -1.44
N ALA A 68 -2.90 -15.39 -1.01
CA ALA A 68 -1.62 -15.76 -1.63
C ALA A 68 -1.73 -16.07 -3.13
N ALA A 69 -2.76 -16.82 -3.56
CA ALA A 69 -2.93 -17.17 -4.97
C ALA A 69 -3.22 -15.94 -5.84
N ALA A 70 -4.11 -15.06 -5.38
CA ALA A 70 -4.43 -13.81 -6.08
C ALA A 70 -3.22 -12.88 -6.13
N GLU A 71 -2.44 -12.80 -5.04
CA GLU A 71 -1.24 -12.00 -4.97
C GLU A 71 -0.13 -12.53 -5.89
N ALA A 72 0.03 -13.84 -6.02
CA ALA A 72 1.01 -14.42 -6.95
C ALA A 72 0.72 -14.00 -8.40
N THR A 73 -0.53 -14.08 -8.83
CA THR A 73 -0.95 -13.65 -10.16
C THR A 73 -0.72 -12.16 -10.37
N ARG A 74 -1.04 -11.35 -9.37
CA ARG A 74 -0.83 -9.90 -9.42
C ARG A 74 0.66 -9.56 -9.48
N HIS A 75 1.51 -10.25 -8.72
CA HIS A 75 2.95 -10.03 -8.73
C HIS A 75 3.57 -10.35 -10.08
N ASP A 76 3.10 -11.38 -10.78
CA ASP A 76 3.55 -11.69 -12.13
C ASP A 76 3.25 -10.54 -13.10
N ARG A 77 2.07 -9.94 -13.00
CA ARG A 77 1.71 -8.76 -13.81
C ARG A 77 2.59 -7.56 -13.48
N ILE A 78 2.82 -7.31 -12.18
CA ILE A 78 3.67 -6.21 -11.72
C ILE A 78 5.10 -6.40 -12.24
N ASP A 79 5.65 -7.59 -12.14
CA ASP A 79 7.01 -7.90 -12.57
C ASP A 79 7.23 -7.65 -14.06
N ALA A 80 6.17 -7.73 -14.86
CA ALA A 80 6.27 -7.42 -16.29
C ALA A 80 6.48 -5.92 -16.57
N VAL A 81 6.15 -5.04 -15.63
CA VAL A 81 6.23 -3.58 -15.82
C VAL A 81 7.29 -2.90 -14.94
N ILE A 82 7.85 -3.58 -13.95
CA ILE A 82 8.91 -3.04 -13.10
C ILE A 82 10.25 -3.71 -13.38
N GLU A 83 11.34 -2.97 -13.19
CA GLU A 83 12.69 -3.51 -13.24
C GLU A 83 13.23 -3.88 -11.88
N SER A 84 12.75 -3.24 -10.81
CA SER A 84 13.19 -3.53 -9.44
C SER A 84 12.16 -3.09 -8.40
N THR A 85 12.22 -3.73 -7.24
CA THR A 85 11.58 -3.28 -6.02
C THR A 85 12.68 -2.83 -5.06
N GLU A 86 12.74 -1.54 -4.80
CA GLU A 86 13.82 -0.93 -4.01
C GLU A 86 13.49 -0.92 -2.52
N VAL A 87 12.22 -0.77 -2.17
CA VAL A 87 11.74 -0.84 -0.79
C VAL A 87 10.49 -1.71 -0.73
N ARG A 88 10.46 -2.60 0.23
CA ARG A 88 9.31 -3.40 0.60
C ARG A 88 9.30 -3.54 2.11
N THR A 89 8.41 -2.84 2.79
CA THR A 89 8.36 -2.87 4.24
C THR A 89 6.95 -2.80 4.76
N PHE A 90 6.76 -3.43 5.91
CA PHE A 90 5.51 -3.43 6.66
C PHE A 90 5.80 -2.82 8.03
N PHE A 91 4.87 -2.05 8.57
CA PHE A 91 5.03 -1.44 9.87
C PHE A 91 3.71 -1.35 10.61
N VAL A 92 3.78 -1.29 11.93
CA VAL A 92 2.61 -1.02 12.77
C VAL A 92 2.46 0.49 12.88
N VAL A 93 1.26 0.99 12.66
CA VAL A 93 0.98 2.41 12.88
C VAL A 93 0.84 2.66 14.37
N ASP A 94 1.81 3.35 14.96
CA ASP A 94 1.86 3.65 16.40
C ASP A 94 1.25 5.00 16.74
N GLY A 95 1.19 5.92 15.79
CA GLY A 95 0.66 7.26 16.04
C GLY A 95 0.21 7.95 14.78
N ASP A 96 -0.71 8.88 14.97
CA ASP A 96 -1.19 9.81 13.97
C ASP A 96 -1.05 11.22 14.54
N HIS A 97 -0.40 12.10 13.81
CA HIS A 97 -0.07 13.44 14.30
C HIS A 97 -0.49 14.48 13.26
N ASP A 98 -1.23 15.47 13.72
CA ASP A 98 -1.67 16.58 12.88
C ASP A 98 -0.66 17.72 12.94
N PHE A 99 -0.16 18.13 11.78
CA PHE A 99 0.80 19.25 11.62
C PHE A 99 0.22 20.43 10.84
N GLN A 100 -1.10 20.51 10.69
CA GLN A 100 -1.72 21.62 9.97
C GLN A 100 -1.51 22.98 10.66
N ALA A 101 -1.57 22.95 12.00
CA ALA A 101 -1.32 24.11 12.85
C ALA A 101 -0.32 23.70 13.91
N ALA A 102 -0.57 24.01 15.21
CA ALA A 102 0.28 23.49 16.29
C ALA A 102 0.26 21.96 16.27
N PRO A 103 1.42 21.31 16.20
CA PRO A 103 1.47 19.84 16.13
C PRO A 103 0.78 19.20 17.32
N HIS A 104 -0.05 18.21 17.06
CA HIS A 104 -0.72 17.45 18.12
C HIS A 104 -1.04 16.03 17.66
N PRO A 105 -1.11 15.07 18.59
CA PRO A 105 -1.56 13.73 18.27
C PRO A 105 -3.04 13.73 17.89
N VAL A 106 -3.40 12.89 16.93
CA VAL A 106 -4.80 12.63 16.57
C VAL A 106 -5.31 11.49 17.44
N GLU A 107 -6.40 11.71 18.16
CA GLU A 107 -7.02 10.70 18.99
C GLU A 107 -7.71 9.63 18.15
N GLY A 108 -7.79 8.41 18.68
CA GLY A 108 -8.36 7.27 17.99
C GLY A 108 -7.34 6.48 17.17
N GLY A 109 -6.12 6.96 17.08
CA GLY A 109 -5.00 6.27 16.44
C GLY A 109 -5.33 5.87 15.00
N ALA A 110 -4.89 4.69 14.63
CA ALA A 110 -5.00 4.19 13.27
C ALA A 110 -6.44 4.05 12.74
N ARG A 111 -7.41 3.88 13.62
CA ARG A 111 -8.81 3.75 13.24
C ARG A 111 -9.47 5.07 12.84
N GLY A 112 -8.83 6.18 13.14
CA GLY A 112 -9.31 7.52 12.80
C GLY A 112 -8.94 7.98 11.40
N TYR A 113 -8.24 7.19 10.62
CA TYR A 113 -7.81 7.61 9.29
C TYR A 113 -9.00 7.71 8.34
N PRO A 114 -9.19 8.89 7.70
CA PRO A 114 -10.33 9.08 6.81
C PRO A 114 -10.26 8.24 5.54
N TRP A 115 -9.08 7.74 5.20
CA TRP A 115 -8.87 6.92 4.01
C TRP A 115 -8.96 5.41 4.29
N VAL A 116 -9.17 5.00 5.52
CA VAL A 116 -9.47 3.62 5.87
C VAL A 116 -10.89 3.56 6.42
N THR A 117 -11.79 2.97 5.65
CA THR A 117 -13.20 2.88 6.03
C THR A 117 -13.46 1.50 6.62
N PRO A 118 -13.99 1.42 7.85
CA PRO A 118 -14.39 0.13 8.43
C PRO A 118 -15.42 -0.58 7.56
N ALA A 119 -15.34 -1.90 7.49
CA ALA A 119 -16.37 -2.72 6.84
C ALA A 119 -17.71 -2.56 7.57
N ARG A 120 -18.77 -2.43 6.81
CA ARG A 120 -20.13 -2.31 7.34
C ARG A 120 -20.92 -3.57 7.09
#